data_15b61b5585fe2b4a7c5efa4bbb071b6d
#
_entry.id   15b61b5585fe2b4a7c5efa4bbb071b6d
#
_cell.length_a   1.000
_cell.length_b   1.000
_cell.length_c   1.000
_cell.angle_alpha   90.00
_cell.angle_beta   90.00
_cell.angle_gamma   90.00
#
_symmetry.space_group_name_H-M   'P 1'
#
loop_
_entity.id
_entity.type
_entity.pdbx_description
1 polymer ?
#
loop_
_entity_poly.entity_id
_entity_poly.type
_entity_poly.pdbx_seq_one_letter_code
_entity_poly.pdbx_strand_id
1 'polypeptide(L)'
;DASPEAFGRDAAKMRYLIQAALYTDVVAAFRDGDVLPFFFLAQEKTAPYIPQMYRVPNYLVDAGRAQYEDVLKQLFTAQTTDVWQGYEGLEENDGIRDLQFPVWALKGVEL
;
A
#
# COMPACT_ATOMS: atom_id res chain seq x y z
N ASP A 1 -8.83 -16.17 -1.89
CA ASP A 1 -9.14 -16.62 -3.24
C ASP A 1 -8.05 -16.14 -4.20
N ALA A 2 -7.39 -17.09 -4.86
CA ALA A 2 -6.29 -16.81 -5.78
C ALA A 2 -6.76 -16.71 -7.25
N SER A 3 -8.08 -16.67 -7.49
CA SER A 3 -8.61 -16.50 -8.84
C SER A 3 -8.22 -15.13 -9.43
N PRO A 4 -8.14 -15.00 -10.78
CA PRO A 4 -7.72 -13.74 -11.40
C PRO A 4 -8.55 -12.54 -10.96
N GLU A 5 -9.85 -12.69 -10.85
CA GLU A 5 -10.76 -11.60 -10.50
C GLU A 5 -10.61 -11.19 -9.03
N ALA A 6 -10.58 -12.15 -8.13
CA ALA A 6 -10.44 -11.88 -6.70
C ALA A 6 -9.06 -11.32 -6.37
N PHE A 7 -8.00 -11.90 -6.93
CA PHE A 7 -6.65 -11.39 -6.71
C PHE A 7 -6.47 -9.99 -7.29
N GLY A 8 -7.04 -9.73 -8.48
CA GLY A 8 -6.99 -8.40 -9.10
C GLY A 8 -7.66 -7.35 -8.23
N ARG A 9 -8.81 -7.66 -7.63
CA ARG A 9 -9.48 -6.74 -6.69
C ARG A 9 -8.64 -6.49 -5.44
N ASP A 10 -8.04 -7.53 -4.88
CA ASP A 10 -7.18 -7.38 -3.70
C ASP A 10 -5.95 -6.56 -4.03
N ALA A 11 -5.33 -6.81 -5.19
CA ALA A 11 -4.16 -6.05 -5.63
C ALA A 11 -4.47 -4.56 -5.78
N ALA A 12 -5.64 -4.23 -6.35
CA ALA A 12 -6.07 -2.84 -6.48
C ALA A 12 -6.34 -2.21 -5.11
N LYS A 13 -7.10 -2.90 -4.26
CA LYS A 13 -7.48 -2.40 -2.94
C LYS A 13 -6.28 -2.21 -2.02
N MET A 14 -5.33 -3.12 -2.05
CA MET A 14 -4.13 -3.07 -1.20
C MET A 14 -2.98 -2.32 -1.86
N ARG A 15 -3.18 -1.77 -3.05
CA ARG A 15 -2.20 -0.98 -3.80
C ARG A 15 -0.91 -1.74 -4.07
N TYR A 16 -1.02 -3.01 -4.46
CA TYR A 16 0.15 -3.85 -4.76
C TYR A 16 0.96 -3.35 -5.95
N LEU A 17 0.39 -2.51 -6.82
CA LEU A 17 1.11 -1.94 -7.95
C LEU A 17 2.24 -1.00 -7.50
N ILE A 18 2.06 -0.30 -6.38
CA ILE A 18 3.12 0.52 -5.79
C ILE A 18 4.32 -0.37 -5.45
N GLN A 19 4.08 -1.49 -4.82
CA GLN A 19 5.12 -2.47 -4.47
C GLN A 19 5.82 -3.00 -5.73
N ALA A 20 5.05 -3.40 -6.74
CA ALA A 20 5.59 -3.91 -7.98
C ALA A 20 6.51 -2.90 -8.66
N ALA A 21 6.07 -1.65 -8.78
CA ALA A 21 6.85 -0.60 -9.41
C ALA A 21 8.09 -0.24 -8.61
N LEU A 22 7.95 -0.06 -7.30
CA LEU A 22 9.07 0.32 -6.43
C LEU A 22 10.15 -0.76 -6.42
N TYR A 23 9.77 -2.02 -6.26
CA TYR A 23 10.74 -3.11 -6.24
C TYR A 23 11.41 -3.30 -7.60
N THR A 24 10.66 -3.17 -8.69
CA THR A 24 11.23 -3.22 -10.04
C THR A 24 12.28 -2.14 -10.24
N ASP A 25 11.97 -0.91 -9.82
CA ASP A 25 12.86 0.24 -9.99
C ASP A 25 14.10 0.13 -9.10
N VAL A 26 13.95 -0.32 -7.87
CA VAL A 26 15.07 -0.53 -6.95
C VAL A 26 16.03 -1.61 -7.48
N VAL A 27 15.48 -2.74 -7.94
CA VAL A 27 16.31 -3.82 -8.51
C VAL A 27 17.02 -3.33 -9.76
N ALA A 28 16.35 -2.58 -10.63
CA ALA A 28 16.96 -2.02 -11.83
C ALA A 28 18.14 -1.11 -11.50
N ALA A 29 18.02 -0.30 -10.43
CA ALA A 29 19.10 0.57 -9.98
C ALA A 29 20.37 -0.21 -9.55
N PHE A 30 20.18 -1.39 -8.94
CA PHE A 30 21.30 -2.26 -8.55
C PHE A 30 21.83 -3.11 -9.70
N ARG A 31 21.16 -3.16 -10.84
CA ARG A 31 21.52 -3.95 -12.01
C ARG A 31 21.85 -3.06 -13.22
N ASP A 32 22.38 -1.88 -12.99
CA ASP A 32 22.78 -0.93 -14.04
C ASP A 32 21.66 -0.61 -15.05
N GLY A 33 20.41 -0.49 -14.55
CA GLY A 33 19.26 -0.18 -15.38
C GLY A 33 18.57 -1.38 -16.01
N ASP A 34 19.02 -2.59 -15.71
CA ASP A 34 18.41 -3.82 -16.22
C ASP A 34 17.06 -4.09 -15.54
N VAL A 35 15.97 -3.95 -16.29
CA VAL A 35 14.60 -4.08 -15.79
C VAL A 35 14.16 -5.54 -15.87
N LEU A 36 13.81 -6.11 -14.73
CA LEU A 36 13.32 -7.47 -14.63
C LEU A 36 11.78 -7.49 -14.56
N PRO A 37 11.15 -8.55 -15.08
CA PRO A 37 9.71 -8.71 -14.89
C PRO A 37 9.35 -8.95 -13.43
N PHE A 38 8.18 -8.49 -13.03
CA PHE A 38 7.66 -8.66 -11.68
C PHE A 38 6.49 -9.63 -11.67
N PHE A 39 6.49 -10.54 -10.71
CA PHE A 39 5.42 -11.55 -10.56
C PHE A 39 4.89 -11.52 -9.14
N PHE A 40 3.59 -11.76 -8.99
CA PHE A 40 2.98 -12.13 -7.73
C PHE A 40 2.69 -13.62 -7.73
N LEU A 41 2.96 -14.26 -6.61
CA LEU A 41 2.50 -15.62 -6.35
C LEU A 41 1.38 -15.57 -5.33
N ALA A 42 0.17 -15.81 -5.77
CA ALA A 42 -1.00 -15.89 -4.91
C ALA A 42 -1.29 -17.34 -4.57
N GLN A 43 -1.47 -17.65 -3.29
CA GLN A 43 -1.80 -18.99 -2.86
C GLN A 43 -3.02 -18.97 -1.96
N GLU A 44 -3.95 -19.89 -2.20
CA GLU A 44 -5.14 -20.02 -1.37
C GLU A 44 -4.79 -20.55 0.02
N LYS A 45 -5.44 -20.01 1.03
CA LYS A 45 -5.22 -20.41 2.43
C LYS A 45 -6.06 -21.62 2.83
N THR A 46 -6.98 -22.03 1.98
CA THR A 46 -7.87 -23.18 2.20
C THR A 46 -7.57 -24.28 1.21
N ALA A 47 -7.85 -25.51 1.60
CA ALA A 47 -7.62 -26.67 0.72
C ALA A 47 -8.41 -26.50 -0.59
N PRO A 48 -7.81 -26.83 -1.75
CA PRO A 48 -6.54 -27.54 -1.95
C PRO A 48 -5.29 -26.65 -2.04
N TYR A 49 -5.31 -25.41 -1.55
CA TYR A 49 -4.14 -24.52 -1.46
C TYR A 49 -3.52 -24.21 -2.82
N ILE A 50 -4.33 -23.94 -3.82
CA ILE A 50 -3.91 -23.75 -5.21
C ILE A 50 -3.05 -22.49 -5.33
N PRO A 51 -1.80 -22.61 -5.84
CA PRO A 51 -0.99 -21.43 -6.15
C PRO A 51 -1.28 -20.93 -7.56
N GLN A 52 -1.16 -19.62 -7.76
CA GLN A 52 -1.29 -19.01 -9.07
C GLN A 52 -0.26 -17.89 -9.21
N MET A 53 0.53 -17.94 -10.27
CA MET A 53 1.52 -16.92 -10.58
C MET A 53 0.89 -15.86 -11.48
N TYR A 54 1.12 -14.59 -11.17
CA TYR A 54 0.63 -13.46 -11.96
C TYR A 54 1.80 -12.58 -12.38
N ARG A 55 1.94 -12.35 -13.68
CA ARG A 55 2.87 -11.35 -14.20
C ARG A 55 2.20 -9.99 -14.13
N VAL A 56 2.94 -8.97 -13.70
CA VAL A 56 2.48 -7.59 -13.73
C VAL A 56 2.89 -6.99 -15.08
N PRO A 57 1.94 -6.69 -15.98
CA PRO A 57 2.27 -6.06 -17.27
C PRO A 57 2.93 -4.69 -17.09
N ASN A 58 3.69 -4.26 -18.07
CA ASN A 58 4.42 -2.99 -18.00
C ASN A 58 3.50 -1.80 -17.75
N TYR A 59 2.31 -1.77 -18.35
CA TYR A 59 1.39 -0.65 -18.14
C TYR A 59 0.91 -0.55 -16.69
N LEU A 60 0.82 -1.68 -15.98
CA LEU A 60 0.48 -1.67 -14.56
C LEU A 60 1.68 -1.28 -13.69
N VAL A 61 2.89 -1.66 -14.08
CA VAL A 61 4.09 -1.17 -13.40
C VAL A 61 4.18 0.35 -13.52
N ASP A 62 3.91 0.89 -14.71
CA ASP A 62 3.89 2.34 -14.93
C ASP A 62 2.83 3.04 -14.09
N ALA A 63 1.65 2.43 -13.95
CA ALA A 63 0.59 2.96 -13.09
C ALA A 63 1.03 2.99 -11.61
N GLY A 64 1.69 1.93 -11.16
CA GLY A 64 2.23 1.88 -9.80
C GLY A 64 3.31 2.93 -9.57
N ARG A 65 4.15 3.16 -10.58
CA ARG A 65 5.20 4.19 -10.52
C ARG A 65 4.60 5.57 -10.38
N ALA A 66 3.55 5.88 -11.13
CA ALA A 66 2.85 7.15 -10.99
C ALA A 66 2.29 7.33 -9.58
N GLN A 67 1.77 6.27 -8.98
CA GLN A 67 1.25 6.31 -7.61
C GLN A 67 2.35 6.59 -6.57
N TYR A 68 3.48 5.89 -6.64
CA TYR A 68 4.53 6.11 -5.64
C TYR A 68 5.23 7.46 -5.85
N GLU A 69 5.38 7.92 -7.08
CA GLU A 69 5.95 9.25 -7.36
C GLU A 69 5.08 10.35 -6.77
N ASP A 70 3.75 10.21 -6.86
CA ASP A 70 2.82 11.16 -6.25
C ASP A 70 3.00 11.22 -4.73
N VAL A 71 3.12 10.06 -4.09
CA VAL A 71 3.36 9.99 -2.65
C VAL A 71 4.71 10.60 -2.28
N LEU A 72 5.76 10.36 -3.07
CA LEU A 72 7.07 10.97 -2.84
C LEU A 72 7.04 12.49 -2.97
N LYS A 73 6.27 13.01 -3.93
CA LYS A 73 6.08 14.46 -4.06
C LYS A 73 5.41 15.07 -2.83
N GLN A 74 4.39 14.39 -2.32
CA GLN A 74 3.71 14.82 -1.09
C GLN A 74 4.67 14.79 0.10
N LEU A 75 5.47 13.75 0.23
CA LEU A 75 6.48 13.65 1.29
C LEU A 75 7.52 14.78 1.18
N PHE A 76 8.03 15.02 -0.02
CA PHE A 76 8.99 16.08 -0.27
C PHE A 76 8.42 17.47 0.10
N THR A 77 7.17 17.73 -0.28
CA THR A 77 6.50 18.98 0.07
C THR A 77 6.36 19.13 1.58
N ALA A 78 5.95 18.06 2.26
CA ALA A 78 5.80 18.08 3.72
C ALA A 78 7.14 18.34 4.42
N GLN A 79 8.22 17.72 3.96
CA GLN A 79 9.56 17.92 4.50
C GLN A 79 10.08 19.35 4.25
N THR A 80 9.82 19.89 3.06
CA THR A 80 10.31 21.22 2.66
C THR A 80 9.57 22.32 3.38
N THR A 81 8.26 22.20 3.53
CA THR A 81 7.40 23.22 4.15
C THR A 81 7.22 23.03 5.65
N ASP A 82 7.60 21.87 6.17
CA ASP A 82 7.35 21.42 7.55
C ASP A 82 5.85 21.42 7.91
N VAL A 83 5.00 21.25 6.90
CA VAL A 83 3.55 21.14 7.09
C VAL A 83 3.15 19.70 6.77
N TRP A 84 2.72 18.97 7.80
CA TRP A 84 2.35 17.58 7.71
C TRP A 84 0.84 17.45 7.81
N GLN A 85 0.21 17.00 6.73
CA GLN A 85 -1.23 16.86 6.68
C GLN A 85 -1.69 15.67 7.53
N GLY A 86 -2.87 15.81 8.12
CA GLY A 86 -3.51 14.78 8.91
C GLY A 86 -4.99 15.09 9.04
N TYR A 87 -5.62 14.51 10.04
CA TYR A 87 -7.01 14.86 10.34
C TYR A 87 -7.07 16.27 10.93
N GLU A 88 -8.20 16.96 10.69
CA GLU A 88 -8.43 18.31 11.23
C GLU A 88 -8.27 18.33 12.76
N GLY A 89 -7.69 19.39 13.26
CA GLY A 89 -7.45 19.58 14.70
C GLY A 89 -6.19 18.92 15.22
N LEU A 90 -5.36 18.34 14.35
CA LEU A 90 -4.10 17.71 14.76
C LEU A 90 -3.04 18.72 15.20
N GLU A 91 -3.17 19.99 14.85
CA GLU A 91 -2.26 21.04 15.31
C GLU A 91 -2.40 21.29 16.82
N GLU A 92 -3.56 20.97 17.38
CA GLU A 92 -3.77 21.06 18.83
C GLU A 92 -3.19 19.82 19.51
N ASN A 93 -2.63 19.99 20.70
CA ASN A 93 -2.06 18.91 21.52
C ASN A 93 -0.96 18.11 20.79
N ASP A 94 -0.17 18.77 19.93
CA ASP A 94 0.92 18.13 19.17
C ASP A 94 0.46 16.97 18.29
N GLY A 95 -0.76 17.05 17.77
CA GLY A 95 -1.34 16.00 16.93
C GLY A 95 -1.90 14.81 17.69
N ILE A 96 -1.93 14.89 19.02
CA ILE A 96 -2.47 13.81 19.86
C ILE A 96 -3.96 14.02 20.07
N ARG A 97 -4.74 12.99 19.85
CA ARG A 97 -6.18 13.00 20.05
C ARG A 97 -6.57 11.89 21.01
N ASP A 98 -7.59 12.16 21.81
CA ASP A 98 -8.15 11.13 22.67
C ASP A 98 -8.81 10.04 21.83
N LEU A 99 -8.61 8.80 22.23
CA LEU A 99 -9.27 7.67 21.60
C LEU A 99 -10.79 7.77 21.83
N GLN A 100 -11.53 7.79 20.73
CA GLN A 100 -12.99 7.71 20.80
C GLN A 100 -13.40 6.24 20.76
N PHE A 101 -13.96 5.78 21.86
CA PHE A 101 -14.37 4.38 21.99
C PHE A 101 -15.88 4.30 22.06
N PRO A 102 -16.53 3.41 21.32
CA PRO A 102 -18.00 3.33 21.33
C PRO A 102 -18.51 2.92 22.70
N VAL A 103 -19.56 3.60 23.17
CA VAL A 103 -20.14 3.36 24.50
C VAL A 103 -20.62 1.91 24.64
N TRP A 104 -21.18 1.34 23.56
CA TRP A 104 -21.66 -0.03 23.59
C TRP A 104 -20.56 -1.06 23.86
N ALA A 105 -19.32 -0.74 23.50
CA ALA A 105 -18.17 -1.63 23.72
C ALA A 105 -17.65 -1.58 25.15
N LEU A 106 -18.11 -0.61 25.95
CA LEU A 106 -17.77 -0.50 27.37
C LEU A 106 -18.73 -1.25 28.28
N LYS A 107 -19.70 -1.96 27.71
CA LYS A 107 -20.69 -2.72 28.48
C LYS A 107 -20.00 -3.80 29.32
N GLY A 108 -20.22 -3.75 30.62
CA GLY A 108 -19.60 -4.67 31.55
C GLY A 108 -18.26 -4.20 32.10
N VAL A 109 -17.76 -3.05 31.67
CA VAL A 109 -16.53 -2.43 32.19
C VAL A 109 -16.91 -1.43 33.29
N GLU A 110 -16.36 -1.61 34.47
CA GLU A 110 -16.48 -0.61 35.55
C GLU A 110 -15.48 0.53 35.31
N LEU A 111 -16.00 1.73 35.31
CA LEU A 111 -15.18 2.95 35.11
C LEU A 111 -14.98 3.68 36.43
#